data_e4e03f529ecfd127c0f8791aa5aa25d4
#
_entry.id   e4e03f529ecfd127c0f8791aa5aa25d4
#
_cell.length_a   1.000
_cell.length_b   1.000
_cell.length_c   1.000
_cell.angle_alpha   90.00
_cell.angle_beta   90.00
_cell.angle_gamma   90.00
#
_symmetry.space_group_name_H-M   'P 1'
#
loop_
_entity.id
_entity.type
_entity.pdbx_description
1 polymer ?
#
loop_
_entity_poly.entity_id
_entity_poly.type
_entity_poly.pdbx_seq_one_letter_code
_entity_poly.pdbx_strand_id
1 'polypeptide(L)'
;METVTFILDGDIAHKDSGGNNSVIESGGVQWMTAGKGLIHAEVSSEKFKKEGGPLEILQLWVNLPAKLKMTTPTYKGLQKEQIPLTFSQDGKVKAQVVSGTLNETEGSFETPTEIHLSTLFFETEGIFTTKVPQSHNILCYVIKGEIKINGEIIQSLHLVEFNNDDENLRIEALAESTVLFGHAEPFNEPVVAQGPFVMNTLEEIDQAYTDYQQGKFE
;
A
#
# COMPACT_ATOMS: atom_id res chain seq x y z
N MET A 1 -0.61 -12.40 -5.73
CA MET A 1 -0.73 -10.94 -5.51
C MET A 1 -0.66 -10.65 -4.02
N GLU A 2 -0.48 -9.39 -3.66
CA GLU A 2 -0.50 -8.89 -2.29
C GLU A 2 -1.56 -7.81 -2.15
N THR A 3 -2.07 -7.63 -0.94
CA THR A 3 -2.94 -6.50 -0.56
C THR A 3 -2.29 -5.74 0.58
N VAL A 4 -2.25 -4.42 0.45
CA VAL A 4 -1.78 -3.51 1.50
C VAL A 4 -2.95 -2.63 1.88
N THR A 5 -3.40 -2.73 3.12
CA THR A 5 -4.56 -1.99 3.62
C THR A 5 -4.11 -0.95 4.63
N PHE A 6 -4.35 0.31 4.32
CA PHE A 6 -4.11 1.47 5.17
C PHE A 6 -5.41 1.84 5.86
N ILE A 7 -5.44 1.82 7.17
CA ILE A 7 -6.60 2.24 7.94
C ILE A 7 -6.45 3.73 8.24
N LEU A 8 -7.19 4.57 7.51
CA LEU A 8 -7.13 6.02 7.66
C LEU A 8 -8.00 6.46 8.85
N ASP A 9 -9.24 5.97 8.90
CA ASP A 9 -10.15 6.14 10.02
C ASP A 9 -10.87 4.82 10.34
N GLY A 10 -11.20 4.62 11.62
CA GLY A 10 -11.88 3.42 12.12
C GLY A 10 -10.92 2.26 12.40
N ASP A 11 -11.39 1.05 12.17
CA ASP A 11 -10.61 -0.18 12.34
C ASP A 11 -11.01 -1.26 11.32
N ILE A 12 -10.12 -2.23 11.12
CA ILE A 12 -10.37 -3.46 10.37
C ILE A 12 -9.96 -4.69 11.18
N ALA A 13 -10.89 -5.61 11.32
CA ALA A 13 -10.65 -6.97 11.78
C ALA A 13 -10.35 -7.87 10.57
N HIS A 14 -9.16 -8.43 10.54
CA HIS A 14 -8.73 -9.41 9.54
C HIS A 14 -8.78 -10.81 10.12
N LYS A 15 -9.26 -11.77 9.33
CA LYS A 15 -9.18 -13.20 9.62
C LYS A 15 -8.95 -13.96 8.32
N ASP A 16 -8.04 -14.95 8.35
CA ASP A 16 -7.73 -15.75 7.16
C ASP A 16 -7.62 -17.26 7.43
N SER A 17 -7.59 -18.03 6.36
CA SER A 17 -7.43 -19.49 6.41
C SER A 17 -6.02 -19.93 6.84
N GLY A 18 -5.04 -19.02 6.85
CA GLY A 18 -3.71 -19.25 7.42
C GLY A 18 -3.68 -19.21 8.95
N GLY A 19 -4.82 -18.87 9.59
CA GLY A 19 -4.96 -18.80 11.06
C GLY A 19 -4.66 -17.42 11.65
N ASN A 20 -4.43 -16.39 10.83
CA ASN A 20 -4.24 -15.04 11.33
C ASN A 20 -5.58 -14.43 11.74
N ASN A 21 -5.55 -13.68 12.84
CA ASN A 21 -6.69 -12.95 13.38
C ASN A 21 -6.18 -11.69 14.09
N SER A 22 -6.53 -10.51 13.61
CA SER A 22 -6.06 -9.23 14.16
C SER A 22 -7.08 -8.13 13.96
N VAL A 23 -6.97 -7.06 14.75
CA VAL A 23 -7.66 -5.79 14.53
C VAL A 23 -6.60 -4.72 14.38
N ILE A 24 -6.63 -3.99 13.27
CA ILE A 24 -5.76 -2.86 13.00
C ILE A 24 -6.58 -1.59 13.09
N GLU A 25 -6.12 -0.66 13.92
CA GLU A 25 -6.78 0.63 14.18
C GLU A 25 -6.24 1.74 13.27
N SER A 26 -6.87 2.90 13.33
CA SER A 26 -6.53 4.09 12.54
C SER A 26 -5.04 4.45 12.60
N GLY A 27 -4.44 4.67 11.45
CA GLY A 27 -3.02 4.91 11.23
C GLY A 27 -2.18 3.64 11.14
N GLY A 28 -2.76 2.46 11.40
CA GLY A 28 -2.10 1.18 11.20
C GLY A 28 -2.18 0.70 9.75
N VAL A 29 -1.39 -0.32 9.44
CA VAL A 29 -1.28 -0.92 8.11
C VAL A 29 -1.24 -2.43 8.24
N GLN A 30 -1.89 -3.14 7.33
CA GLN A 30 -1.72 -4.58 7.17
C GLN A 30 -1.26 -4.93 5.76
N TRP A 31 -0.43 -5.94 5.65
CA TRP A 31 0.12 -6.47 4.42
C TRP A 31 -0.11 -7.97 4.35
N MET A 32 -0.81 -8.42 3.33
CA MET A 32 -1.08 -9.82 3.08
C MET A 32 -0.51 -10.23 1.72
N THR A 33 0.33 -11.24 1.70
CA THR A 33 0.74 -11.94 0.49
C THR A 33 -0.18 -13.15 0.31
N ALA A 34 -1.07 -13.11 -0.68
CA ALA A 34 -1.99 -14.22 -0.94
C ALA A 34 -1.28 -15.46 -1.52
N GLY A 35 -0.15 -15.25 -2.21
CA GLY A 35 0.69 -16.34 -2.74
C GLY A 35 -0.11 -17.36 -3.54
N LYS A 36 0.06 -18.64 -3.18
CA LYS A 36 -0.62 -19.78 -3.82
C LYS A 36 -2.12 -19.90 -3.53
N GLY A 37 -2.67 -18.97 -2.74
CA GLY A 37 -4.08 -18.90 -2.40
C GLY A 37 -4.33 -18.79 -0.89
N LEU A 38 -5.27 -17.92 -0.53
CA LEU A 38 -5.69 -17.65 0.84
C LEU A 38 -7.14 -17.17 0.82
N ILE A 39 -7.98 -17.68 1.71
CA ILE A 39 -9.31 -17.15 1.96
C ILE A 39 -9.22 -16.22 3.15
N HIS A 40 -9.73 -15.01 3.01
CA HIS A 40 -9.74 -14.05 4.09
C HIS A 40 -11.03 -13.23 4.16
N ALA A 41 -11.24 -12.59 5.30
CA ALA A 41 -12.29 -11.59 5.50
C ALA A 41 -11.69 -10.36 6.19
N GLU A 42 -12.06 -9.19 5.70
CA GLU A 42 -11.75 -7.89 6.28
C GLU A 42 -13.08 -7.18 6.59
N VAL A 43 -13.35 -6.99 7.85
CA VAL A 43 -14.61 -6.41 8.33
C VAL A 43 -14.36 -5.45 9.48
N SER A 44 -15.31 -4.58 9.79
CA SER A 44 -15.24 -3.76 11.01
C SER A 44 -15.21 -4.63 12.25
N SER A 45 -14.45 -4.24 13.27
CA SER A 45 -14.39 -4.95 14.55
C SER A 45 -15.75 -4.97 15.27
N GLU A 46 -15.91 -5.86 16.22
CA GLU A 46 -17.13 -5.90 17.05
C GLU A 46 -17.30 -4.62 17.91
N LYS A 47 -16.20 -3.99 18.30
CA LYS A 47 -16.19 -2.68 18.96
C LYS A 47 -16.76 -1.62 18.02
N PHE A 48 -16.19 -1.50 16.80
CA PHE A 48 -16.61 -0.51 15.81
C PHE A 48 -18.10 -0.69 15.41
N LYS A 49 -18.57 -1.94 15.24
CA LYS A 49 -19.98 -2.23 14.93
C LYS A 49 -20.94 -1.72 16.01
N LYS A 50 -20.51 -1.68 17.28
CA LYS A 50 -21.33 -1.20 18.41
C LYS A 50 -21.28 0.33 18.55
N GLU A 51 -20.10 0.91 18.42
CA GLU A 51 -19.84 2.32 18.69
C GLU A 51 -20.09 3.20 17.46
N GLY A 52 -19.93 2.64 16.25
CA GLY A 52 -19.96 3.39 14.99
C GLY A 52 -18.76 4.31 14.86
N GLY A 53 -18.82 5.20 13.87
CA GLY A 53 -17.79 6.21 13.63
C GLY A 53 -17.45 6.33 12.15
N PRO A 54 -16.48 7.18 11.80
CA PRO A 54 -15.94 7.24 10.45
C PRO A 54 -15.16 5.97 10.14
N LEU A 55 -15.27 5.51 8.91
CA LEU A 55 -14.49 4.39 8.37
C LEU A 55 -13.92 4.81 7.02
N GLU A 56 -12.63 4.95 6.95
CA GLU A 56 -11.92 5.26 5.71
C GLU A 56 -10.71 4.34 5.56
N ILE A 57 -10.67 3.61 4.46
CA ILE A 57 -9.65 2.60 4.18
C ILE A 57 -9.15 2.81 2.75
N LEU A 58 -7.85 2.73 2.59
CA LEU A 58 -7.22 2.64 1.29
C LEU A 58 -6.62 1.24 1.14
N GLN A 59 -7.01 0.50 0.11
CA GLN A 59 -6.41 -0.79 -0.21
C GLN A 59 -5.67 -0.73 -1.54
N LEU A 60 -4.39 -1.04 -1.49
CA LEU A 60 -3.53 -1.15 -2.65
C LEU A 60 -3.34 -2.64 -2.99
N TRP A 61 -3.59 -3.00 -4.25
CA TRP A 61 -3.24 -4.30 -4.78
C TRP A 61 -1.85 -4.23 -5.41
N VAL A 62 -0.95 -5.05 -4.91
CA VAL A 62 0.44 -5.12 -5.37
C VAL A 62 0.63 -6.43 -6.11
N ASN A 63 1.10 -6.35 -7.36
CA ASN A 63 1.38 -7.54 -8.15
C ASN A 63 2.65 -8.23 -7.66
N LEU A 64 2.75 -9.53 -7.92
CA LEU A 64 3.98 -10.32 -7.76
C LEU A 64 4.44 -10.81 -9.13
N PRO A 65 5.76 -10.91 -9.36
CA PRO A 65 6.27 -11.52 -10.58
C PRO A 65 5.89 -13.00 -10.64
N ALA A 66 5.84 -13.58 -11.82
CA ALA A 66 5.41 -14.96 -12.05
C ALA A 66 6.08 -15.95 -11.10
N LYS A 67 7.40 -15.82 -10.90
CA LYS A 67 8.20 -16.69 -10.02
C LYS A 67 7.77 -16.69 -8.55
N LEU A 68 7.05 -15.63 -8.11
CA LEU A 68 6.61 -15.46 -6.72
C LEU A 68 5.10 -15.60 -6.53
N LYS A 69 4.32 -15.74 -7.61
CA LYS A 69 2.85 -15.83 -7.51
C LYS A 69 2.38 -17.02 -6.68
N MET A 70 3.13 -18.13 -6.70
CA MET A 70 2.81 -19.37 -5.95
C MET A 70 3.59 -19.51 -4.64
N THR A 71 4.10 -18.41 -4.08
CA THR A 71 4.78 -18.40 -2.79
C THR A 71 3.82 -18.74 -1.64
N THR A 72 4.36 -19.09 -0.49
CA THR A 72 3.55 -19.34 0.72
C THR A 72 2.84 -18.06 1.15
N PRO A 73 1.53 -18.12 1.46
CA PRO A 73 0.81 -16.98 2.00
C PRO A 73 1.44 -16.47 3.30
N THR A 74 1.44 -15.15 3.46
CA THR A 74 1.89 -14.48 4.68
C THR A 74 0.98 -13.32 5.02
N TYR A 75 0.90 -12.99 6.31
CA TYR A 75 0.17 -11.83 6.83
C TYR A 75 0.97 -11.14 7.93
N LYS A 76 0.97 -9.81 7.91
CA LYS A 76 1.51 -8.99 8.99
C LYS A 76 0.63 -7.75 9.14
N GLY A 77 0.15 -7.48 10.35
CA GLY A 77 -0.55 -6.26 10.72
C GLY A 77 0.28 -5.47 11.74
N LEU A 78 0.37 -4.17 11.58
CA LEU A 78 1.09 -3.25 12.47
C LEU A 78 0.19 -2.09 12.86
N GLN A 79 0.20 -1.76 14.14
CA GLN A 79 -0.40 -0.53 14.64
C GLN A 79 0.47 0.67 14.29
N LYS A 80 -0.10 1.85 14.32
CA LYS A 80 0.54 3.12 13.96
C LYS A 80 1.91 3.32 14.65
N GLU A 81 2.01 2.96 15.92
CA GLU A 81 3.20 3.15 16.74
C GLU A 81 4.35 2.19 16.39
N GLN A 82 4.04 1.14 15.65
CA GLN A 82 5.00 0.13 15.21
C GLN A 82 5.62 0.43 13.84
N ILE A 83 5.13 1.49 13.16
CA ILE A 83 5.61 1.89 11.84
C ILE A 83 6.58 3.06 12.02
N PRO A 84 7.83 2.94 11.53
CA PRO A 84 8.86 3.96 11.69
C PRO A 84 8.47 5.30 11.07
N LEU A 85 8.96 6.37 11.70
CA LEU A 85 8.74 7.73 11.25
C LEU A 85 10.07 8.39 10.84
N THR A 86 10.03 9.15 9.77
CA THR A 86 11.08 10.09 9.39
C THR A 86 10.46 11.45 9.07
N PHE A 87 11.30 12.49 9.02
CA PHE A 87 10.83 13.86 8.84
C PHE A 87 11.63 14.54 7.72
N SER A 88 10.99 15.50 7.05
CA SER A 88 11.69 16.42 6.17
C SER A 88 12.64 17.32 6.95
N GLN A 89 13.58 17.94 6.24
CA GLN A 89 14.59 18.80 6.86
C GLN A 89 13.98 20.01 7.58
N ASP A 90 12.86 20.54 7.09
CA ASP A 90 12.11 21.64 7.69
C ASP A 90 11.17 21.20 8.82
N GLY A 91 11.04 19.88 9.04
CA GLY A 91 10.16 19.30 10.05
C GLY A 91 8.67 19.35 9.72
N LYS A 92 8.27 19.94 8.59
CA LYS A 92 6.86 20.12 8.19
C LYS A 92 6.26 18.93 7.48
N VAL A 93 7.07 17.93 7.12
CA VAL A 93 6.58 16.66 6.54
C VAL A 93 7.02 15.51 7.43
N LYS A 94 6.06 14.77 7.92
CA LYS A 94 6.25 13.49 8.61
C LYS A 94 5.95 12.37 7.65
N ALA A 95 6.86 11.42 7.48
CA ALA A 95 6.67 10.22 6.70
C ALA A 95 6.59 8.98 7.61
N GLN A 96 5.55 8.19 7.47
CA GLN A 96 5.40 6.86 8.05
C GLN A 96 5.93 5.86 7.02
N VAL A 97 7.09 5.23 7.30
CA VAL A 97 7.78 4.36 6.34
C VAL A 97 7.26 2.93 6.49
N VAL A 98 6.47 2.50 5.52
CA VAL A 98 5.79 1.19 5.54
C VAL A 98 6.73 0.10 5.07
N SER A 99 7.31 0.23 3.88
CA SER A 99 8.28 -0.72 3.32
C SER A 99 9.38 -0.01 2.55
N GLY A 100 10.48 -0.72 2.32
CA GLY A 100 11.68 -0.15 1.72
C GLY A 100 12.38 0.85 2.63
N THR A 101 13.10 1.79 2.06
CA THR A 101 13.88 2.80 2.81
C THR A 101 13.54 4.20 2.36
N LEU A 102 13.35 5.11 3.30
CA LEU A 102 13.18 6.54 3.05
C LEU A 102 14.04 7.33 4.04
N ASN A 103 14.93 8.21 3.54
CA ASN A 103 15.85 9.02 4.38
C ASN A 103 16.58 8.18 5.46
N GLU A 104 17.18 7.06 5.07
CA GLU A 104 17.90 6.11 5.94
C GLU A 104 16.99 5.37 6.97
N THR A 105 15.69 5.62 6.97
CA THR A 105 14.72 4.91 7.81
C THR A 105 14.17 3.71 7.06
N GLU A 106 14.35 2.51 7.61
CA GLU A 106 13.81 1.27 7.05
C GLU A 106 12.35 1.09 7.47
N GLY A 107 11.51 0.65 6.53
CA GLY A 107 10.12 0.29 6.77
C GLY A 107 9.98 -1.01 7.54
N SER A 108 8.86 -1.18 8.24
CA SER A 108 8.61 -2.37 9.07
C SER A 108 8.12 -3.58 8.30
N PHE A 109 7.70 -3.43 7.05
CA PHE A 109 7.26 -4.56 6.23
C PHE A 109 8.40 -5.04 5.32
N GLU A 110 8.84 -6.27 5.54
CA GLU A 110 9.69 -6.98 4.60
C GLU A 110 8.82 -7.53 3.47
N THR A 111 9.17 -7.20 2.24
CA THR A 111 8.40 -7.56 1.05
C THR A 111 9.20 -8.52 0.15
N PRO A 112 8.55 -9.46 -0.54
CA PRO A 112 9.25 -10.40 -1.43
C PRO A 112 9.86 -9.72 -2.67
N THR A 113 9.48 -8.48 -2.93
CA THR A 113 10.00 -7.62 -4.00
C THR A 113 10.40 -6.27 -3.41
N GLU A 114 11.30 -5.56 -4.04
CA GLU A 114 11.74 -4.25 -3.56
C GLU A 114 10.68 -3.18 -3.85
N ILE A 115 9.86 -2.89 -2.83
CA ILE A 115 8.81 -1.88 -2.88
C ILE A 115 9.06 -0.85 -1.79
N HIS A 116 9.18 0.41 -2.19
CA HIS A 116 9.23 1.55 -1.28
C HIS A 116 7.83 2.13 -1.14
N LEU A 117 7.29 2.19 0.07
CA LEU A 117 5.93 2.66 0.32
C LEU A 117 5.87 3.43 1.64
N SER A 118 5.30 4.63 1.60
CA SER A 118 5.19 5.53 2.74
C SER A 118 3.92 6.35 2.70
N THR A 119 3.38 6.68 3.88
CA THR A 119 2.35 7.71 4.01
C THR A 119 3.00 9.01 4.46
N LEU A 120 2.83 10.07 3.67
CA LEU A 120 3.37 11.39 3.92
C LEU A 120 2.28 12.29 4.50
N PHE A 121 2.57 12.93 5.63
CA PHE A 121 1.69 13.89 6.28
C PHE A 121 2.37 15.26 6.23
N PHE A 122 1.73 16.21 5.58
CA PHE A 122 2.23 17.56 5.36
C PHE A 122 1.50 18.56 6.22
N GLU A 123 2.26 19.43 6.87
CA GLU A 123 1.76 20.74 7.25
C GLU A 123 1.75 21.68 6.03
N THR A 124 0.96 22.74 6.08
CA THR A 124 0.93 23.76 5.01
C THR A 124 2.34 24.28 4.75
N GLU A 125 2.71 24.45 3.47
CA GLU A 125 4.04 24.81 2.96
C GLU A 125 5.15 23.77 3.24
N GLY A 126 4.82 22.59 3.76
CA GLY A 126 5.77 21.50 3.92
C GLY A 126 6.29 21.03 2.57
N ILE A 127 7.59 20.73 2.52
CA ILE A 127 8.27 20.33 1.29
C ILE A 127 8.89 18.95 1.50
N PHE A 128 8.52 18.02 0.62
CA PHE A 128 9.15 16.71 0.53
C PHE A 128 9.95 16.62 -0.76
N THR A 129 11.19 16.20 -0.64
CA THR A 129 12.07 15.93 -1.79
C THR A 129 12.69 14.56 -1.66
N THR A 130 12.75 13.83 -2.76
CA THR A 130 13.41 12.53 -2.82
C THR A 130 13.94 12.27 -4.23
N LYS A 131 14.80 11.28 -4.36
CA LYS A 131 15.22 10.75 -5.65
C LYS A 131 14.59 9.38 -5.86
N VAL A 132 14.03 9.18 -7.02
CA VAL A 132 13.48 7.89 -7.46
C VAL A 132 14.22 7.47 -8.73
N PRO A 133 14.74 6.23 -8.81
CA PRO A 133 15.39 5.76 -10.04
C PRO A 133 14.45 5.87 -11.25
N GLN A 134 14.93 6.30 -12.39
CA GLN A 134 14.13 6.42 -13.62
C GLN A 134 13.53 5.09 -14.09
N SER A 135 14.11 3.95 -13.67
CA SER A 135 13.55 2.63 -13.95
C SER A 135 12.30 2.29 -13.13
N HIS A 136 12.00 3.05 -12.07
CA HIS A 136 10.88 2.77 -11.18
C HIS A 136 9.59 3.49 -11.64
N ASN A 137 8.48 2.81 -11.49
CA ASN A 137 7.17 3.44 -11.52
C ASN A 137 6.88 4.09 -10.16
N ILE A 138 6.27 5.26 -10.18
CA ILE A 138 5.90 6.02 -8.97
C ILE A 138 4.39 5.92 -8.75
N LEU A 139 4.00 5.59 -7.52
CA LEU A 139 2.65 5.75 -7.00
C LEU A 139 2.62 7.04 -6.16
N CYS A 140 1.78 7.98 -6.52
CA CYS A 140 1.50 9.16 -5.71
C CYS A 140 -0.01 9.43 -5.73
N TYR A 141 -0.67 9.19 -4.61
CA TYR A 141 -2.10 9.38 -4.46
C TYR A 141 -2.37 10.40 -3.34
N VAL A 142 -3.05 11.49 -3.69
CA VAL A 142 -3.43 12.53 -2.75
C VAL A 142 -4.70 12.10 -2.02
N ILE A 143 -4.55 11.65 -0.78
CA ILE A 143 -5.67 11.19 0.05
C ILE A 143 -6.49 12.39 0.51
N LYS A 144 -5.81 13.43 1.01
CA LYS A 144 -6.43 14.65 1.58
C LYS A 144 -5.57 15.87 1.27
N GLY A 145 -6.21 17.02 1.13
CA GLY A 145 -5.56 18.31 0.97
C GLY A 145 -5.29 18.69 -0.49
N GLU A 146 -4.32 19.55 -0.69
CA GLU A 146 -3.88 20.05 -1.98
C GLU A 146 -2.36 20.20 -1.99
N ILE A 147 -1.73 19.65 -3.00
CA ILE A 147 -0.28 19.65 -3.16
C ILE A 147 0.13 20.18 -4.53
N LYS A 148 1.39 20.53 -4.66
CA LYS A 148 2.02 20.88 -5.91
C LYS A 148 3.17 19.91 -6.19
N ILE A 149 3.13 19.24 -7.34
CA ILE A 149 4.17 18.32 -7.80
C ILE A 149 4.77 18.87 -9.08
N ASN A 150 6.07 19.10 -9.10
CA ASN A 150 6.80 19.57 -10.28
C ASN A 150 6.14 20.79 -10.98
N GLY A 151 5.44 21.63 -10.22
CA GLY A 151 4.76 22.83 -10.71
C GLY A 151 3.24 22.68 -10.95
N GLU A 152 2.73 21.45 -11.03
CA GLU A 152 1.31 21.16 -11.22
C GLU A 152 0.57 21.05 -9.88
N ILE A 153 -0.64 21.62 -9.81
CA ILE A 153 -1.49 21.57 -8.59
C ILE A 153 -2.38 20.34 -8.66
N ILE A 154 -2.33 19.51 -7.61
CA ILE A 154 -3.07 18.27 -7.49
C ILE A 154 -3.95 18.33 -6.24
N GLN A 155 -5.24 18.08 -6.41
CA GLN A 155 -6.22 18.04 -5.34
C GLN A 155 -6.39 16.65 -4.75
N SER A 156 -7.09 16.55 -3.62
CA SER A 156 -7.44 15.26 -3.00
C SER A 156 -8.15 14.31 -3.96
N LEU A 157 -8.00 13.01 -3.71
CA LEU A 157 -8.57 11.90 -4.47
C LEU A 157 -8.06 11.80 -5.92
N HIS A 158 -6.86 12.31 -6.18
CA HIS A 158 -6.19 12.18 -7.48
C HIS A 158 -4.95 11.29 -7.37
N LEU A 159 -4.83 10.41 -8.35
CA LEU A 159 -3.62 9.64 -8.61
C LEU A 159 -2.78 10.42 -9.64
N VAL A 160 -1.50 10.55 -9.37
CA VAL A 160 -0.55 11.23 -10.26
C VAL A 160 0.21 10.20 -11.07
N GLU A 161 0.16 10.31 -12.37
CA GLU A 161 0.98 9.56 -13.30
C GLU A 161 2.24 10.36 -13.66
N PHE A 162 3.40 9.72 -13.60
CA PHE A 162 4.70 10.34 -13.86
C PHE A 162 5.28 9.86 -15.19
N ASN A 163 5.93 10.78 -15.90
CA ASN A 163 6.88 10.41 -16.94
C ASN A 163 8.22 10.08 -16.29
N ASN A 164 8.87 9.02 -16.75
CA ASN A 164 10.15 8.58 -16.20
C ASN A 164 11.31 9.36 -16.85
N ASP A 165 11.29 10.69 -16.77
CA ASP A 165 12.22 11.61 -17.44
C ASP A 165 13.17 12.34 -16.49
N ASP A 166 12.93 12.30 -15.18
CA ASP A 166 13.80 12.84 -14.12
C ASP A 166 13.75 11.93 -12.88
N GLU A 167 14.83 11.90 -12.11
CA GLU A 167 14.91 11.20 -10.82
C GLU A 167 14.44 12.07 -9.63
N ASN A 168 14.40 13.38 -9.80
CA ASN A 168 14.11 14.29 -8.73
C ASN A 168 12.59 14.49 -8.59
N LEU A 169 12.07 14.17 -7.43
CA LEU A 169 10.68 14.43 -7.08
C LEU A 169 10.61 15.51 -5.99
N ARG A 170 9.79 16.53 -6.21
CA ARG A 170 9.47 17.57 -5.25
C ARG A 170 7.96 17.67 -5.09
N ILE A 171 7.49 17.51 -3.85
CA ILE A 171 6.10 17.70 -3.46
C ILE A 171 6.07 18.87 -2.44
N GLU A 172 5.18 19.82 -2.66
CA GLU A 172 4.94 20.98 -1.79
C GLU A 172 3.47 21.02 -1.42
N ALA A 173 3.17 21.12 -0.13
CA ALA A 173 1.80 21.20 0.34
C ALA A 173 1.27 22.63 0.29
N LEU A 174 0.15 22.84 -0.39
CA LEU A 174 -0.58 24.11 -0.42
C LEU A 174 -1.57 24.22 0.74
N ALA A 175 -1.95 23.09 1.33
CA ALA A 175 -2.75 22.97 2.54
C ALA A 175 -2.25 21.77 3.34
N GLU A 176 -2.75 21.58 4.56
CA GLU A 176 -2.54 20.34 5.31
C GLU A 176 -2.97 19.14 4.46
N SER A 177 -2.04 18.22 4.18
CA SER A 177 -2.24 17.17 3.17
C SER A 177 -1.73 15.82 3.64
N THR A 178 -2.35 14.77 3.10
CA THR A 178 -1.92 13.38 3.29
C THR A 178 -1.77 12.71 1.92
N VAL A 179 -0.63 12.10 1.69
CA VAL A 179 -0.28 11.49 0.41
C VAL A 179 0.23 10.07 0.63
N LEU A 180 -0.29 9.11 -0.12
CA LEU A 180 0.34 7.81 -0.27
C LEU A 180 1.39 7.92 -1.38
N PHE A 181 2.63 7.64 -1.02
CA PHE A 181 3.78 7.69 -1.91
C PHE A 181 4.51 6.36 -1.93
N GLY A 182 4.88 5.92 -3.10
CA GLY A 182 5.68 4.72 -3.25
C GLY A 182 6.32 4.61 -4.62
N HIS A 183 7.28 3.72 -4.76
CA HIS A 183 7.89 3.39 -6.04
C HIS A 183 8.45 1.98 -6.04
N ALA A 184 8.50 1.38 -7.21
CA ALA A 184 9.10 0.07 -7.43
C ALA A 184 9.51 -0.11 -8.88
N GLU A 185 10.46 -1.02 -9.14
CA GLU A 185 10.81 -1.42 -10.49
C GLU A 185 9.68 -2.28 -11.10
N PRO A 186 9.20 -1.97 -12.32
CA PRO A 186 8.16 -2.76 -12.98
C PRO A 186 8.68 -4.13 -13.41
N PHE A 187 7.85 -5.17 -13.26
CA PHE A 187 8.25 -6.54 -13.62
C PHE A 187 8.27 -6.77 -15.14
N ASN A 188 7.59 -5.93 -15.92
CA ASN A 188 7.46 -6.07 -17.38
C ASN A 188 6.92 -7.44 -17.80
N GLU A 189 6.05 -8.04 -17.02
CA GLU A 189 5.38 -9.31 -17.27
C GLU A 189 3.91 -9.08 -17.62
N PRO A 190 3.25 -9.99 -18.37
CA PRO A 190 1.82 -9.91 -18.59
C PRO A 190 1.03 -9.95 -17.28
N VAL A 191 -0.07 -9.20 -17.21
CA VAL A 191 -0.99 -9.17 -16.08
C VAL A 191 -2.39 -9.50 -16.55
N VAL A 192 -2.98 -10.56 -15.99
CA VAL A 192 -4.39 -10.93 -16.20
C VAL A 192 -5.07 -10.91 -14.85
N ALA A 193 -6.14 -10.10 -14.74
CA ALA A 193 -6.93 -9.99 -13.53
C ALA A 193 -8.39 -10.39 -13.82
N GLN A 194 -8.95 -11.28 -12.99
CA GLN A 194 -10.35 -11.68 -13.08
C GLN A 194 -10.87 -12.06 -11.69
N GLY A 195 -11.93 -11.36 -11.25
CA GLY A 195 -12.44 -11.50 -9.89
C GLY A 195 -11.34 -11.21 -8.86
N PRO A 196 -11.13 -12.10 -7.87
CA PRO A 196 -10.11 -11.89 -6.83
C PRO A 196 -8.70 -12.35 -7.27
N PHE A 197 -8.52 -12.83 -8.49
CA PHE A 197 -7.26 -13.42 -8.94
C PHE A 197 -6.49 -12.49 -9.87
N VAL A 198 -5.16 -12.44 -9.69
CA VAL A 198 -4.22 -11.73 -10.55
C VAL A 198 -3.08 -12.69 -10.90
N MET A 199 -3.01 -13.07 -12.17
CA MET A 199 -2.05 -14.05 -12.70
C MET A 199 -1.35 -13.48 -13.95
N ASN A 200 -0.59 -14.32 -14.65
CA ASN A 200 0.08 -13.92 -15.89
C ASN A 200 -0.66 -14.38 -17.15
N THR A 201 -1.49 -15.43 -17.05
CA THR A 201 -2.29 -15.97 -18.17
C THR A 201 -3.74 -16.29 -17.77
N LEU A 202 -4.62 -16.45 -18.75
CA LEU A 202 -6.01 -16.87 -18.52
C LEU A 202 -6.08 -18.31 -17.99
N GLU A 203 -5.21 -19.20 -18.45
CA GLU A 203 -5.14 -20.59 -18.01
C GLU A 203 -4.79 -20.67 -16.51
N GLU A 204 -3.93 -19.78 -16.03
CA GLU A 204 -3.62 -19.67 -14.59
C GLU A 204 -4.81 -19.16 -13.78
N ILE A 205 -5.62 -18.24 -14.34
CA ILE A 205 -6.89 -17.80 -13.73
C ILE A 205 -7.87 -18.96 -13.62
N ASP A 206 -8.07 -19.74 -14.69
CA ASP A 206 -8.96 -20.90 -14.70
C ASP A 206 -8.51 -21.95 -13.68
N GLN A 207 -7.20 -22.16 -13.56
CA GLN A 207 -6.63 -23.05 -12.55
C GLN A 207 -6.91 -22.54 -11.13
N ALA A 208 -6.77 -21.22 -10.89
CA ALA A 208 -7.04 -20.61 -9.58
C ALA A 208 -8.51 -20.78 -9.17
N TYR A 209 -9.46 -20.60 -10.08
CA TYR A 209 -10.87 -20.88 -9.83
C TYR A 209 -11.12 -22.36 -9.52
N THR A 210 -10.47 -23.28 -10.25
CA THR A 210 -10.56 -24.71 -10.00
C THR A 210 -10.02 -25.07 -8.61
N ASP A 211 -8.87 -24.51 -8.24
CA ASP A 211 -8.25 -24.75 -6.93
C ASP A 211 -9.10 -24.22 -5.78
N TYR A 212 -9.72 -23.04 -5.96
CA TYR A 212 -10.68 -22.49 -5.00
C TYR A 212 -11.91 -23.40 -4.82
N GLN A 213 -12.51 -23.86 -5.91
CA GLN A 213 -13.67 -24.77 -5.87
C GLN A 213 -13.34 -26.13 -5.23
N GLN A 214 -12.08 -26.55 -5.28
CA GLN A 214 -11.58 -27.78 -4.65
C GLN A 214 -11.17 -27.58 -3.18
N GLY A 215 -11.35 -26.38 -2.60
CA GLY A 215 -11.01 -26.10 -1.21
C GLY A 215 -9.51 -26.04 -0.93
N LYS A 216 -8.65 -25.80 -1.93
CA LYS A 216 -7.19 -25.80 -1.74
C LYS A 216 -6.64 -24.56 -1.03
N PHE A 217 -7.48 -23.56 -0.75
CA PHE A 217 -7.10 -22.32 -0.07
C PHE A 217 -7.52 -22.30 1.41
N GLU A 218 -8.08 -23.41 1.90
CA GLU A 218 -8.49 -23.60 3.29
C GLU A 218 -7.34 -24.10 4.20
#